data_a8d4f11c232a44ff3de0e61f53e099f8
#
_entry.id   a8d4f11c232a44ff3de0e61f53e099f8
#
_cell.length_a   1.000
_cell.length_b   1.000
_cell.length_c   1.000
_cell.angle_alpha   90.00
_cell.angle_beta   90.00
_cell.angle_gamma   90.00
#
_symmetry.space_group_name_H-M   'P 1'
#
loop_
_entity.id
_entity.type
_entity.pdbx_description
1 polymer ?
#
loop_
_entity_poly.entity_id
_entity_poly.type
_entity_poly.pdbx_seq_one_letter_code
_entity_poly.pdbx_strand_id
1 'polypeptide(L)'
;MSQPDTPAVKISRHTIVSGGSVLDAVYAEPTSVPIRCVLLICHGIGEIVDRWLPVQRLLAANGAASLVFDYSGYGRSRGRVTAAQFEDDAVAAFQHLQTLAPNAPTALLGFSLGTGVAAAAICRTDAQRLVLCAGFPSFEAAAWSFGIPRWWTRLVPPIWRIEESLRGCSIPILVVHGENDRMFPLKLGKELHALCGTGAKLHIASMYGHNEPFRDPRLDYWGPIVDWLAGDRTADTMELQTLLSGAQRARDTL
;
A
#
# COMPACT_ATOMS: atom_id res chain seq x y z
N MET A 1 20.41 -20.91 24.33
CA MET A 1 19.97 -20.63 22.96
C MET A 1 19.77 -19.12 22.89
N SER A 2 20.69 -18.41 22.24
CA SER A 2 20.58 -16.96 22.00
C SER A 2 19.36 -16.72 21.09
N GLN A 3 18.48 -15.79 21.49
CA GLN A 3 17.44 -15.30 20.58
C GLN A 3 18.13 -14.80 19.31
N PRO A 4 17.59 -15.10 18.11
CA PRO A 4 18.12 -14.50 16.90
C PRO A 4 18.06 -12.98 17.06
N ASP A 5 19.19 -12.31 16.82
CA ASP A 5 19.29 -10.85 16.85
C ASP A 5 18.18 -10.28 15.95
N THR A 6 17.21 -9.63 16.55
CA THR A 6 16.20 -8.90 15.77
C THR A 6 16.94 -7.84 14.97
N PRO A 7 16.81 -7.81 13.63
CA PRO A 7 17.53 -6.84 12.82
C PRO A 7 17.34 -5.44 13.37
N ALA A 8 18.43 -4.73 13.58
CA ALA A 8 18.38 -3.40 14.15
C ALA A 8 17.71 -2.45 13.14
N VAL A 9 16.71 -1.69 13.63
CA VAL A 9 15.90 -0.76 12.83
C VAL A 9 16.05 0.63 13.44
N LYS A 10 16.46 1.59 12.62
CA LYS A 10 16.48 3.00 13.02
C LYS A 10 15.14 3.64 12.66
N ILE A 11 14.54 4.33 13.62
CA ILE A 11 13.27 5.03 13.47
C ILE A 11 13.51 6.50 13.75
N SER A 12 13.02 7.36 12.86
CA SER A 12 13.07 8.81 13.02
C SER A 12 11.71 9.44 12.69
N ARG A 13 11.35 10.50 13.42
CA ARG A 13 10.13 11.27 13.18
C ARG A 13 10.48 12.53 12.42
N HIS A 14 9.65 12.86 11.46
CA HIS A 14 9.83 13.97 10.53
C HIS A 14 8.60 14.87 10.51
N THR A 15 8.85 16.13 10.23
CA THR A 15 7.80 17.12 9.95
C THR A 15 7.92 17.53 8.49
N ILE A 16 6.82 17.43 7.73
CA ILE A 16 6.79 17.70 6.29
C ILE A 16 5.83 18.84 6.04
N VAL A 17 6.23 19.80 5.22
CA VAL A 17 5.36 20.90 4.80
C VAL A 17 4.69 20.50 3.48
N SER A 18 3.35 20.55 3.45
CA SER A 18 2.52 20.30 2.29
C SER A 18 1.61 21.50 2.03
N GLY A 19 2.01 22.39 1.15
CA GLY A 19 1.30 23.65 0.97
C GLY A 19 1.17 24.43 2.29
N GLY A 20 -0.07 24.67 2.75
CA GLY A 20 -0.34 25.29 4.06
C GLY A 20 -0.47 24.32 5.23
N SER A 21 -0.24 23.03 5.00
CA SER A 21 -0.36 21.96 5.99
C SER A 21 1.00 21.55 6.57
N VAL A 22 0.98 20.98 7.76
CA VAL A 22 2.16 20.42 8.43
C VAL A 22 1.85 18.98 8.77
N LEU A 23 2.61 18.05 8.20
CA LEU A 23 2.41 16.61 8.33
C LEU A 23 3.40 16.02 9.33
N ASP A 24 2.91 15.11 10.14
CA ASP A 24 3.70 14.22 10.99
C ASP A 24 4.02 12.94 10.21
N ALA A 25 5.27 12.51 10.22
CA ALA A 25 5.70 11.33 9.50
C ALA A 25 6.74 10.54 10.29
N VAL A 26 6.78 9.23 10.07
CA VAL A 26 7.77 8.34 10.68
C VAL A 26 8.51 7.57 9.59
N TYR A 27 9.83 7.70 9.58
CA TYR A 27 10.72 6.93 8.72
C TYR A 27 11.38 5.81 9.51
N ALA A 28 11.36 4.62 8.94
CA ALA A 28 12.04 3.45 9.48
C ALA A 28 12.97 2.86 8.42
N GLU A 29 14.23 2.63 8.79
CA GLU A 29 15.25 2.07 7.91
C GLU A 29 16.01 0.91 8.56
N PRO A 30 16.46 -0.09 7.79
CA PRO A 30 17.33 -1.14 8.28
C PRO A 30 18.72 -0.57 8.63
N THR A 31 19.35 -1.10 9.67
CA THR A 31 20.74 -0.76 10.02
C THR A 31 21.68 -1.95 9.93
N SER A 32 21.13 -3.17 9.84
CA SER A 32 21.91 -4.42 9.82
C SER A 32 21.91 -5.14 8.46
N VAL A 33 21.06 -4.69 7.52
CA VAL A 33 20.97 -5.23 6.15
C VAL A 33 20.94 -4.07 5.16
N PRO A 34 21.37 -4.28 3.90
CA PRO A 34 21.27 -3.26 2.86
C PRO A 34 19.82 -2.86 2.58
N ILE A 35 19.61 -1.58 2.22
CA ILE A 35 18.31 -1.10 1.72
C ILE A 35 18.11 -1.64 0.30
N ARG A 36 17.09 -2.48 0.11
CA ARG A 36 16.70 -3.07 -1.17
C ARG A 36 15.69 -2.19 -1.92
N CYS A 37 14.80 -1.53 -1.18
CA CYS A 37 13.79 -0.63 -1.72
C CYS A 37 13.32 0.35 -0.63
N VAL A 38 12.67 1.42 -1.07
CA VAL A 38 12.14 2.47 -0.18
C VAL A 38 10.68 2.75 -0.53
N LEU A 39 9.82 2.80 0.49
CA LEU A 39 8.37 2.90 0.36
C LEU A 39 7.84 4.19 0.98
N LEU A 40 7.00 4.93 0.24
CA LEU A 40 6.01 5.80 0.88
C LEU A 40 4.73 4.99 1.10
N ILE A 41 4.22 4.95 2.31
CA ILE A 41 2.98 4.26 2.67
C ILE A 41 1.87 5.27 2.91
N CYS A 42 0.84 5.21 2.07
CA CYS A 42 -0.44 5.91 2.21
C CYS A 42 -1.40 4.99 2.98
N HIS A 43 -1.67 5.31 4.24
CA HIS A 43 -2.43 4.46 5.16
C HIS A 43 -3.95 4.51 4.94
N GLY A 44 -4.69 3.63 5.61
CA GLY A 44 -6.15 3.54 5.55
C GLY A 44 -6.87 4.60 6.39
N ILE A 45 -8.20 4.63 6.26
CA ILE A 45 -9.06 5.54 7.03
C ILE A 45 -8.98 5.24 8.54
N GLY A 46 -8.89 6.29 9.36
CA GLY A 46 -8.83 6.16 10.82
C GLY A 46 -7.52 5.58 11.37
N GLU A 47 -6.52 5.40 10.52
CA GLU A 47 -5.17 4.98 10.91
C GLU A 47 -4.29 6.21 11.15
N ILE A 48 -3.18 6.00 11.85
CA ILE A 48 -2.14 7.02 12.14
C ILE A 48 -0.76 6.36 12.07
N VAL A 49 0.27 7.18 11.87
CA VAL A 49 1.68 6.73 11.73
C VAL A 49 2.12 5.78 12.84
N ASP A 50 1.75 6.05 14.10
CA ASP A 50 2.21 5.25 15.24
C ASP A 50 1.70 3.80 15.20
N ARG A 51 0.56 3.55 14.54
CA ARG A 51 0.00 2.20 14.35
C ARG A 51 0.72 1.40 13.27
N TRP A 52 1.45 2.06 12.37
CA TRP A 52 2.21 1.41 11.30
C TRP A 52 3.62 0.98 11.72
N LEU A 53 4.08 1.37 12.90
CA LEU A 53 5.40 1.00 13.41
C LEU A 53 5.70 -0.51 13.39
N PRO A 54 4.76 -1.42 13.75
CA PRO A 54 5.03 -2.86 13.64
C PRO A 54 5.28 -3.32 12.20
N VAL A 55 4.52 -2.81 11.23
CA VAL A 55 4.73 -3.08 9.80
C VAL A 55 6.07 -2.52 9.34
N GLN A 56 6.38 -1.26 9.68
CA GLN A 56 7.65 -0.64 9.30
C GLN A 56 8.87 -1.40 9.85
N ARG A 57 8.80 -1.90 11.10
CA ARG A 57 9.85 -2.73 11.68
C ARG A 57 10.03 -4.05 10.91
N LEU A 58 8.92 -4.71 10.55
CA LEU A 58 8.96 -5.93 9.76
C LEU A 58 9.55 -5.69 8.37
N LEU A 59 9.14 -4.62 7.69
CA LEU A 59 9.67 -4.22 6.38
C LEU A 59 11.18 -3.93 6.46
N ALA A 60 11.61 -3.12 7.44
CA ALA A 60 13.01 -2.77 7.63
C ALA A 60 13.86 -4.01 7.95
N ALA A 61 13.38 -4.94 8.77
CA ALA A 61 14.05 -6.21 9.03
C ALA A 61 14.32 -7.03 7.75
N ASN A 62 13.57 -6.76 6.69
CA ASN A 62 13.68 -7.43 5.38
C ASN A 62 14.27 -6.52 4.28
N GLY A 63 14.92 -5.43 4.66
CA GLY A 63 15.65 -4.54 3.74
C GLY A 63 14.78 -3.50 3.05
N ALA A 64 13.53 -3.28 3.49
CA ALA A 64 12.67 -2.24 2.93
C ALA A 64 12.57 -1.06 3.91
N ALA A 65 13.17 0.09 3.58
CA ALA A 65 12.94 1.33 4.32
C ALA A 65 11.55 1.89 3.98
N SER A 66 10.91 2.57 4.93
CA SER A 66 9.56 3.10 4.71
C SER A 66 9.31 4.41 5.43
N LEU A 67 8.57 5.31 4.79
CA LEU A 67 8.00 6.51 5.37
C LEU A 67 6.48 6.35 5.41
N VAL A 68 5.88 6.50 6.59
CA VAL A 68 4.44 6.64 6.78
C VAL A 68 4.17 8.05 7.27
N PHE A 69 3.13 8.68 6.79
CA PHE A 69 2.76 10.04 7.19
C PHE A 69 1.26 10.10 7.53
N ASP A 70 0.91 10.94 8.49
CA ASP A 70 -0.48 11.28 8.76
C ASP A 70 -0.97 12.32 7.75
N TYR A 71 -2.09 12.06 7.07
CA TYR A 71 -2.71 13.05 6.18
C TYR A 71 -3.10 14.32 6.95
N SER A 72 -3.23 15.43 6.25
CA SER A 72 -3.78 16.67 6.80
C SER A 72 -5.04 16.41 7.61
N GLY A 73 -5.04 16.84 8.89
CA GLY A 73 -6.14 16.62 9.83
C GLY A 73 -6.20 15.24 10.49
N TYR A 74 -5.25 14.34 10.20
CA TYR A 74 -5.09 13.05 10.89
C TYR A 74 -3.98 13.12 11.94
N GLY A 75 -4.08 12.29 12.96
CA GLY A 75 -3.05 12.12 13.98
C GLY A 75 -2.52 13.44 14.54
N ARG A 76 -1.24 13.71 14.30
CA ARG A 76 -0.58 14.98 14.69
C ARG A 76 -0.48 15.99 13.54
N SER A 77 -0.88 15.61 12.33
CA SER A 77 -0.85 16.50 11.18
C SER A 77 -1.91 17.59 11.28
N ARG A 78 -1.58 18.77 10.76
CA ARG A 78 -2.49 19.91 10.71
C ARG A 78 -2.89 20.18 9.27
N GLY A 79 -4.08 20.68 9.06
CA GLY A 79 -4.58 21.02 7.73
C GLY A 79 -6.02 20.62 7.52
N ARG A 80 -6.50 20.72 6.28
CA ARG A 80 -7.88 20.39 5.91
C ARG A 80 -8.00 18.97 5.40
N VAL A 81 -9.04 18.27 5.83
CA VAL A 81 -9.40 16.93 5.34
C VAL A 81 -10.13 17.07 4.01
N THR A 82 -9.40 16.98 2.91
CA THR A 82 -9.97 16.94 1.55
C THR A 82 -9.19 15.95 0.68
N ALA A 83 -9.83 15.38 -0.33
CA ALA A 83 -9.16 14.46 -1.25
C ALA A 83 -7.95 15.10 -1.96
N ALA A 84 -8.12 16.32 -2.46
CA ALA A 84 -7.03 17.05 -3.11
C ALA A 84 -5.85 17.32 -2.16
N GLN A 85 -6.13 17.64 -0.88
CA GLN A 85 -5.07 17.84 0.10
C GLN A 85 -4.33 16.53 0.40
N PHE A 86 -5.02 15.38 0.45
CA PHE A 86 -4.37 14.09 0.65
C PHE A 86 -3.43 13.71 -0.50
N GLU A 87 -3.80 14.07 -1.73
CA GLU A 87 -2.92 13.91 -2.89
C GLU A 87 -1.67 14.79 -2.76
N ASP A 88 -1.83 16.07 -2.42
CA ASP A 88 -0.73 17.00 -2.22
C ASP A 88 0.18 16.55 -1.06
N ASP A 89 -0.42 16.03 0.02
CA ASP A 89 0.30 15.48 1.16
C ASP A 89 1.17 14.27 0.75
N ALA A 90 0.61 13.36 -0.05
CA ALA A 90 1.34 12.20 -0.55
C ALA A 90 2.51 12.61 -1.46
N VAL A 91 2.31 13.60 -2.34
CA VAL A 91 3.37 14.13 -3.20
C VAL A 91 4.47 14.77 -2.36
N ALA A 92 4.12 15.61 -1.38
CA ALA A 92 5.10 16.26 -0.49
C ALA A 92 5.87 15.22 0.36
N ALA A 93 5.17 14.21 0.88
CA ALA A 93 5.79 13.12 1.63
C ALA A 93 6.72 12.28 0.75
N PHE A 94 6.36 12.04 -0.52
CA PHE A 94 7.23 11.33 -1.46
C PHE A 94 8.50 12.13 -1.79
N GLN A 95 8.39 13.41 -2.03
CA GLN A 95 9.54 14.29 -2.24
C GLN A 95 10.47 14.30 -1.02
N HIS A 96 9.90 14.32 0.18
CA HIS A 96 10.68 14.21 1.42
C HIS A 96 11.39 12.85 1.52
N LEU A 97 10.70 11.74 1.20
CA LEU A 97 11.29 10.40 1.17
C LEU A 97 12.52 10.33 0.26
N GLN A 98 12.48 10.95 -0.91
CA GLN A 98 13.60 11.00 -1.85
C GLN A 98 14.83 11.69 -1.25
N THR A 99 14.65 12.64 -0.33
CA THR A 99 15.78 13.27 0.38
C THR A 99 16.42 12.35 1.42
N LEU A 100 15.65 11.40 1.98
CA LEU A 100 16.14 10.46 2.98
C LEU A 100 16.91 9.28 2.36
N ALA A 101 16.55 8.89 1.13
CA ALA A 101 17.13 7.75 0.44
C ALA A 101 17.31 8.02 -1.07
N PRO A 102 18.19 8.95 -1.47
CA PRO A 102 18.26 9.49 -2.84
C PRO A 102 18.68 8.46 -3.91
N ASN A 103 19.34 7.37 -3.52
CA ASN A 103 19.88 6.38 -4.46
C ASN A 103 19.14 5.03 -4.44
N ALA A 104 18.06 4.93 -3.68
CA ALA A 104 17.32 3.67 -3.56
C ALA A 104 16.11 3.64 -4.51
N PRO A 105 15.73 2.46 -5.04
CA PRO A 105 14.47 2.31 -5.76
C PRO A 105 13.28 2.72 -4.89
N THR A 106 12.47 3.65 -5.38
CA THR A 106 11.33 4.20 -4.62
C THR A 106 10.00 3.67 -5.13
N ALA A 107 9.07 3.45 -4.21
CA ALA A 107 7.71 3.01 -4.53
C ALA A 107 6.66 3.74 -3.69
N LEU A 108 5.43 3.80 -4.24
CA LEU A 108 4.22 4.14 -3.50
C LEU A 108 3.50 2.86 -3.09
N LEU A 109 3.02 2.82 -1.86
CA LEU A 109 2.11 1.79 -1.37
C LEU A 109 0.86 2.44 -0.80
N GLY A 110 -0.30 2.06 -1.31
CA GLY A 110 -1.60 2.44 -0.75
C GLY A 110 -2.25 1.27 -0.05
N PHE A 111 -2.76 1.48 1.17
CA PHE A 111 -3.54 0.49 1.91
C PHE A 111 -4.97 1.00 2.12
N SER A 112 -5.99 0.21 1.75
CA SER A 112 -7.40 0.55 1.92
C SER A 112 -7.72 1.91 1.26
N LEU A 113 -8.17 2.93 2.03
CA LEU A 113 -8.36 4.31 1.55
C LEU A 113 -7.11 4.84 0.82
N GLY A 114 -5.94 4.52 1.35
CA GLY A 114 -4.67 4.96 0.78
C GLY A 114 -4.40 4.47 -0.64
N THR A 115 -5.11 3.44 -1.13
CA THR A 115 -5.02 3.01 -2.53
C THR A 115 -5.51 4.10 -3.49
N GLY A 116 -6.57 4.83 -3.11
CA GLY A 116 -7.05 5.99 -3.86
C GLY A 116 -6.04 7.13 -3.86
N VAL A 117 -5.46 7.43 -2.69
CA VAL A 117 -4.43 8.47 -2.55
C VAL A 117 -3.18 8.15 -3.37
N ALA A 118 -2.65 6.93 -3.23
CA ALA A 118 -1.47 6.48 -3.95
C ALA A 118 -1.69 6.46 -5.47
N ALA A 119 -2.85 5.99 -5.93
CA ALA A 119 -3.21 6.00 -7.34
C ALA A 119 -3.33 7.43 -7.91
N ALA A 120 -3.88 8.38 -7.15
CA ALA A 120 -3.98 9.77 -7.57
C ALA A 120 -2.62 10.49 -7.58
N ALA A 121 -1.76 10.19 -6.59
CA ALA A 121 -0.45 10.81 -6.47
C ALA A 121 0.59 10.26 -7.46
N ILE A 122 0.42 9.04 -7.99
CA ILE A 122 1.45 8.33 -8.76
C ILE A 122 1.97 9.13 -9.95
N CYS A 123 1.09 9.75 -10.73
CA CYS A 123 1.46 10.53 -11.92
C CYS A 123 2.17 11.87 -11.57
N ARG A 124 2.24 12.23 -10.29
CA ARG A 124 2.87 13.44 -9.78
C ARG A 124 4.17 13.15 -9.01
N THR A 125 4.62 11.88 -9.06
CA THR A 125 5.82 11.42 -8.36
C THR A 125 6.72 10.64 -9.32
N ASP A 126 8.00 10.53 -8.98
CA ASP A 126 8.98 9.71 -9.72
C ASP A 126 9.08 8.29 -9.15
N ALA A 127 8.00 7.79 -8.55
CA ALA A 127 7.96 6.43 -8.03
C ALA A 127 8.12 5.41 -9.17
N GLN A 128 8.93 4.39 -8.94
CA GLN A 128 9.25 3.38 -9.93
C GLN A 128 8.30 2.18 -9.88
N ARG A 129 7.53 2.03 -8.82
CA ARG A 129 6.57 0.95 -8.60
C ARG A 129 5.39 1.44 -7.77
N LEU A 130 4.23 0.80 -7.97
CA LEU A 130 3.02 1.07 -7.20
C LEU A 130 2.47 -0.24 -6.62
N VAL A 131 2.19 -0.23 -5.32
CA VAL A 131 1.52 -1.35 -4.62
C VAL A 131 0.17 -0.88 -4.09
N LEU A 132 -0.88 -1.62 -4.40
CA LEU A 132 -2.26 -1.34 -3.98
C LEU A 132 -2.78 -2.50 -3.12
N CYS A 133 -2.81 -2.30 -1.80
CA CYS A 133 -3.21 -3.32 -0.83
C CYS A 133 -4.64 -3.10 -0.33
N ALA A 134 -5.46 -4.16 -0.33
CA ALA A 134 -6.82 -4.16 0.21
C ALA A 134 -7.68 -2.99 -0.34
N GLY A 135 -7.52 -2.67 -1.64
CA GLY A 135 -8.12 -1.52 -2.29
C GLY A 135 -9.43 -1.82 -3.03
N PHE A 136 -9.91 -0.81 -3.71
CA PHE A 136 -11.17 -0.83 -4.47
C PHE A 136 -11.02 -0.02 -5.78
N PRO A 137 -11.80 -0.34 -6.84
CA PRO A 137 -11.68 0.34 -8.13
C PRO A 137 -12.24 1.76 -8.14
N SER A 138 -13.22 2.04 -7.28
CA SER A 138 -13.85 3.36 -7.14
C SER A 138 -14.54 3.50 -5.79
N PHE A 139 -14.78 4.75 -5.35
CA PHE A 139 -15.57 5.01 -4.14
C PHE A 139 -17.03 4.54 -4.27
N GLU A 140 -17.58 4.54 -5.47
CA GLU A 140 -18.90 3.94 -5.75
C GLU A 140 -18.90 2.45 -5.42
N ALA A 141 -17.88 1.71 -5.90
CA ALA A 141 -17.75 0.28 -5.63
C ALA A 141 -17.52 -0.01 -4.13
N ALA A 142 -16.71 0.82 -3.45
CA ALA A 142 -16.51 0.74 -2.02
C ALA A 142 -17.82 0.98 -1.25
N ALA A 143 -18.59 2.03 -1.59
CA ALA A 143 -19.86 2.34 -0.95
C ALA A 143 -20.88 1.21 -1.13
N TRP A 144 -20.93 0.60 -2.32
CA TRP A 144 -21.78 -0.55 -2.57
C TRP A 144 -21.42 -1.76 -1.70
N SER A 145 -20.15 -2.00 -1.42
CA SER A 145 -19.71 -3.10 -0.54
C SER A 145 -20.20 -2.93 0.91
N PHE A 146 -20.50 -1.70 1.32
CA PHE A 146 -21.12 -1.38 2.62
C PHE A 146 -22.66 -1.45 2.59
N GLY A 147 -23.27 -2.00 1.53
CA GLY A 147 -24.70 -2.19 1.41
C GLY A 147 -25.48 -0.93 0.97
N ILE A 148 -24.77 0.12 0.53
CA ILE A 148 -25.43 1.30 -0.05
C ILE A 148 -26.01 0.89 -1.42
N PRO A 149 -27.33 1.05 -1.68
CA PRO A 149 -27.94 0.68 -2.95
C PRO A 149 -27.29 1.37 -4.15
N ARG A 150 -27.09 0.65 -5.25
CA ARG A 150 -26.36 1.14 -6.45
C ARG A 150 -26.91 2.47 -7.01
N TRP A 151 -28.19 2.75 -6.87
CA TRP A 151 -28.76 4.02 -7.32
C TRP A 151 -28.37 5.20 -6.43
N TRP A 152 -28.03 4.95 -5.15
CA TRP A 152 -27.47 5.95 -4.23
C TRP A 152 -25.97 6.12 -4.39
N THR A 153 -25.23 5.04 -4.80
CA THR A 153 -23.79 5.15 -4.96
C THR A 153 -23.40 6.09 -6.10
N ARG A 154 -24.30 6.35 -7.04
CA ARG A 154 -24.13 7.37 -8.09
C ARG A 154 -24.06 8.80 -7.54
N LEU A 155 -24.50 9.02 -6.31
CA LEU A 155 -24.38 10.30 -5.62
C LEU A 155 -23.05 10.42 -4.85
N VAL A 156 -22.26 9.33 -4.76
CA VAL A 156 -20.92 9.37 -4.18
C VAL A 156 -20.03 10.17 -5.14
N PRO A 157 -19.38 11.26 -4.66
CA PRO A 157 -18.49 12.02 -5.51
C PRO A 157 -17.37 11.14 -6.08
N PRO A 158 -16.91 11.37 -7.31
CA PRO A 158 -15.74 10.70 -7.88
C PRO A 158 -14.47 11.24 -7.20
N ILE A 159 -14.29 10.87 -5.94
CA ILE A 159 -13.09 11.17 -5.18
C ILE A 159 -11.99 10.28 -5.73
N TRP A 160 -10.86 10.85 -6.12
CA TRP A 160 -9.76 10.18 -6.81
C TRP A 160 -10.24 9.31 -8.00
N ARG A 161 -10.01 9.79 -9.19
CA ARG A 161 -10.32 9.06 -10.43
C ARG A 161 -9.30 7.93 -10.65
N ILE A 162 -9.37 6.90 -9.79
CA ILE A 162 -8.42 5.79 -9.73
C ILE A 162 -8.18 5.19 -11.11
N GLU A 163 -9.26 4.93 -11.86
CA GLU A 163 -9.17 4.37 -13.21
C GLU A 163 -8.38 5.26 -14.17
N GLU A 164 -8.63 6.59 -14.17
CA GLU A 164 -7.93 7.53 -15.04
C GLU A 164 -6.44 7.61 -14.69
N SER A 165 -6.12 7.65 -13.40
CA SER A 165 -4.75 7.69 -12.91
C SER A 165 -3.97 6.42 -13.28
N LEU A 166 -4.60 5.24 -13.12
CA LEU A 166 -3.95 3.97 -13.42
C LEU A 166 -3.79 3.73 -14.93
N ARG A 167 -4.73 4.19 -15.77
CA ARG A 167 -4.59 4.10 -17.24
C ARG A 167 -3.40 4.91 -17.77
N GLY A 168 -3.07 6.03 -17.13
CA GLY A 168 -1.91 6.87 -17.47
C GLY A 168 -0.58 6.35 -16.89
N CYS A 169 -0.62 5.32 -16.07
CA CYS A 169 0.53 4.81 -15.34
C CYS A 169 1.29 3.76 -16.17
N SER A 170 2.56 4.02 -16.46
CA SER A 170 3.44 3.09 -17.21
C SER A 170 4.37 2.26 -16.33
N ILE A 171 4.38 2.50 -15.01
CA ILE A 171 5.23 1.76 -14.09
C ILE A 171 4.60 0.43 -13.67
N PRO A 172 5.41 -0.55 -13.22
CA PRO A 172 4.89 -1.80 -12.69
C PRO A 172 3.94 -1.60 -11.50
N ILE A 173 2.80 -2.29 -11.51
CA ILE A 173 1.77 -2.24 -10.45
C ILE A 173 1.58 -3.64 -9.88
N LEU A 174 1.52 -3.73 -8.55
CA LEU A 174 1.14 -4.92 -7.79
C LEU A 174 -0.14 -4.63 -7.01
N VAL A 175 -1.19 -5.40 -7.26
CA VAL A 175 -2.40 -5.41 -6.43
C VAL A 175 -2.29 -6.57 -5.46
N VAL A 176 -2.47 -6.32 -4.16
CA VAL A 176 -2.48 -7.34 -3.11
C VAL A 176 -3.83 -7.31 -2.41
N HIS A 177 -4.50 -8.45 -2.31
CA HIS A 177 -5.83 -8.50 -1.69
C HIS A 177 -6.02 -9.75 -0.83
N GLY A 178 -6.58 -9.56 0.35
CA GLY A 178 -6.91 -10.67 1.24
C GLY A 178 -8.08 -11.49 0.70
N GLU A 179 -7.94 -12.82 0.68
CA GLU A 179 -8.99 -13.73 0.22
C GLU A 179 -10.26 -13.61 1.07
N ASN A 180 -10.09 -13.37 2.38
CA ASN A 180 -11.17 -13.27 3.36
C ASN A 180 -11.53 -11.82 3.74
N ASP A 181 -11.16 -10.85 2.90
CA ASP A 181 -11.53 -9.45 3.12
C ASP A 181 -13.06 -9.29 3.06
N ARG A 182 -13.65 -9.00 4.23
CA ARG A 182 -15.09 -8.79 4.37
C ARG A 182 -15.51 -7.33 4.23
N MET A 183 -14.55 -6.40 4.32
CA MET A 183 -14.80 -4.97 4.12
C MET A 183 -14.87 -4.65 2.63
N PHE A 184 -13.84 -5.06 1.90
CA PHE A 184 -13.78 -5.01 0.44
C PHE A 184 -13.60 -6.43 -0.10
N PRO A 185 -14.69 -7.10 -0.51
CA PRO A 185 -14.60 -8.46 -1.02
C PRO A 185 -13.57 -8.61 -2.14
N LEU A 186 -12.89 -9.76 -2.23
CA LEU A 186 -11.84 -10.07 -3.21
C LEU A 186 -12.21 -9.68 -4.65
N LYS A 187 -13.52 -9.67 -4.96
CA LYS A 187 -14.03 -9.19 -6.25
C LYS A 187 -13.57 -7.76 -6.55
N LEU A 188 -13.57 -6.84 -5.55
CA LEU A 188 -13.12 -5.46 -5.74
C LEU A 188 -11.61 -5.39 -6.02
N GLY A 189 -10.81 -6.24 -5.36
CA GLY A 189 -9.37 -6.36 -5.66
C GLY A 189 -9.11 -6.84 -7.10
N LYS A 190 -9.89 -7.80 -7.60
CA LYS A 190 -9.82 -8.26 -8.99
C LYS A 190 -10.25 -7.18 -9.99
N GLU A 191 -11.30 -6.43 -9.68
CA GLU A 191 -11.75 -5.30 -10.49
C GLU A 191 -10.70 -4.18 -10.51
N LEU A 192 -10.09 -3.85 -9.37
CA LEU A 192 -8.98 -2.90 -9.29
C LEU A 192 -7.79 -3.36 -10.15
N HIS A 193 -7.39 -4.62 -10.05
CA HIS A 193 -6.33 -5.18 -10.89
C HIS A 193 -6.64 -5.06 -12.38
N ALA A 194 -7.87 -5.32 -12.79
CA ALA A 194 -8.28 -5.19 -14.20
C ALA A 194 -8.14 -3.76 -14.75
N LEU A 195 -8.22 -2.73 -13.89
CA LEU A 195 -7.99 -1.33 -14.27
C LEU A 195 -6.51 -1.01 -14.48
N CYS A 196 -5.60 -1.77 -13.86
CA CYS A 196 -4.15 -1.52 -13.91
C CYS A 196 -3.49 -1.93 -15.24
N GLY A 197 -4.23 -2.53 -16.17
CA GLY A 197 -3.71 -2.96 -17.47
C GLY A 197 -2.98 -4.30 -17.44
N THR A 198 -2.50 -4.75 -18.61
CA THR A 198 -1.97 -6.12 -18.82
C THR A 198 -0.63 -6.40 -18.15
N GLY A 199 0.10 -5.39 -17.71
CA GLY A 199 1.41 -5.55 -17.04
C GLY A 199 1.32 -5.61 -15.51
N ALA A 200 0.14 -5.40 -14.93
CA ALA A 200 -0.06 -5.46 -13.49
C ALA A 200 -0.08 -6.90 -12.98
N LYS A 201 0.38 -7.08 -11.73
CA LYS A 201 0.31 -8.37 -11.04
C LYS A 201 -0.75 -8.34 -9.95
N LEU A 202 -1.42 -9.48 -9.73
CA LEU A 202 -2.36 -9.68 -8.63
C LEU A 202 -1.83 -10.76 -7.70
N HIS A 203 -1.65 -10.41 -6.42
CA HIS A 203 -1.37 -11.35 -5.35
C HIS A 203 -2.60 -11.50 -4.43
N ILE A 204 -3.12 -12.72 -4.34
CA ILE A 204 -4.21 -13.04 -3.43
C ILE A 204 -3.60 -13.63 -2.16
N ALA A 205 -3.68 -12.88 -1.06
CA ALA A 205 -3.17 -13.30 0.23
C ALA A 205 -4.20 -14.25 0.88
N SER A 206 -3.90 -15.55 0.84
CA SER A 206 -4.76 -16.57 1.42
C SER A 206 -4.89 -16.39 2.93
N MET A 207 -6.10 -16.59 3.46
CA MET A 207 -6.47 -16.48 4.87
C MET A 207 -6.44 -15.07 5.48
N TYR A 208 -6.03 -14.04 4.74
CA TYR A 208 -6.05 -12.65 5.20
C TYR A 208 -7.39 -11.98 4.96
N GLY A 209 -7.90 -11.26 5.96
CA GLY A 209 -8.99 -10.30 5.84
C GLY A 209 -8.45 -8.88 5.61
N HIS A 210 -9.27 -7.86 5.92
CA HIS A 210 -8.92 -6.46 5.62
C HIS A 210 -7.80 -5.91 6.50
N ASN A 211 -7.89 -6.14 7.80
CA ASN A 211 -7.02 -5.47 8.78
C ASN A 211 -5.88 -6.34 9.33
N GLU A 212 -5.89 -7.65 9.09
CA GLU A 212 -4.86 -8.56 9.61
C GLU A 212 -3.46 -8.19 9.15
N PRO A 213 -3.23 -7.81 7.87
CA PRO A 213 -1.87 -7.42 7.41
C PRO A 213 -1.27 -6.28 8.20
N PHE A 214 -2.12 -5.41 8.72
CA PHE A 214 -1.75 -4.22 9.47
C PHE A 214 -1.72 -4.48 10.98
N ARG A 215 -2.68 -5.24 11.53
CA ARG A 215 -2.79 -5.49 12.99
C ARG A 215 -1.83 -6.55 13.49
N ASP A 216 -1.57 -7.56 12.67
CA ASP A 216 -0.66 -8.68 12.94
C ASP A 216 0.27 -8.87 11.72
N PRO A 217 1.24 -7.94 11.51
CA PRO A 217 2.08 -7.98 10.33
C PRO A 217 2.99 -9.21 10.33
N ARG A 218 2.93 -10.00 9.24
CA ARG A 218 3.71 -11.20 9.03
C ARG A 218 4.39 -11.22 7.66
N LEU A 219 5.47 -11.99 7.55
CA LEU A 219 6.28 -12.09 6.33
C LEU A 219 5.56 -12.81 5.20
N ASP A 220 4.62 -13.70 5.48
CA ASP A 220 3.84 -14.37 4.45
C ASP A 220 2.93 -13.40 3.66
N TYR A 221 2.58 -12.24 4.24
CA TYR A 221 1.91 -11.16 3.53
C TYR A 221 2.89 -10.13 2.97
N TRP A 222 3.82 -9.61 3.81
CA TRP A 222 4.69 -8.48 3.45
C TRP A 222 5.94 -8.90 2.69
N GLY A 223 6.44 -10.13 2.87
CA GLY A 223 7.63 -10.63 2.21
C GLY A 223 7.53 -10.60 0.68
N PRO A 224 6.47 -11.18 0.07
CA PRO A 224 6.25 -11.11 -1.37
C PRO A 224 6.21 -9.69 -1.93
N ILE A 225 5.70 -8.71 -1.15
CA ILE A 225 5.67 -7.30 -1.54
C ILE A 225 7.10 -6.74 -1.59
N VAL A 226 7.90 -7.00 -0.54
CA VAL A 226 9.31 -6.55 -0.48
C VAL A 226 10.13 -7.16 -1.62
N ASP A 227 9.99 -8.45 -1.89
CA ASP A 227 10.71 -9.15 -2.95
C ASP A 227 10.34 -8.59 -4.34
N TRP A 228 9.05 -8.36 -4.57
CA TRP A 228 8.60 -7.75 -5.81
C TRP A 228 9.14 -6.31 -5.98
N LEU A 229 9.14 -5.52 -4.91
CA LEU A 229 9.67 -4.16 -4.90
C LEU A 229 11.19 -4.12 -5.12
N ALA A 230 11.92 -5.10 -4.60
CA ALA A 230 13.36 -5.23 -4.83
C ALA A 230 13.72 -5.70 -6.24
N GLY A 231 12.76 -6.17 -7.02
CA GLY A 231 12.98 -6.69 -8.37
C GLY A 231 13.54 -8.10 -8.38
N ASP A 232 13.40 -8.84 -7.30
CA ASP A 232 13.87 -10.21 -7.24
C ASP A 232 13.01 -11.13 -8.12
N ARG A 233 13.67 -12.03 -8.87
CA ARG A 233 13.04 -12.96 -9.82
C ARG A 233 12.05 -13.95 -9.18
N THR A 234 12.11 -14.11 -7.86
CA THR A 234 11.15 -14.93 -7.09
C THR A 234 9.72 -14.39 -7.15
N ALA A 235 9.54 -13.15 -7.60
CA ALA A 235 8.20 -12.59 -7.84
C ALA A 235 7.41 -13.31 -8.97
N ASP A 236 8.08 -14.01 -9.90
CA ASP A 236 7.41 -14.82 -10.92
C ASP A 236 6.85 -16.12 -10.33
N THR A 237 7.36 -16.57 -9.18
CA THR A 237 6.81 -17.73 -8.43
C THR A 237 5.51 -17.41 -7.70
N MET A 238 5.15 -16.13 -7.51
CA MET A 238 3.87 -15.73 -6.89
C MET A 238 2.66 -16.16 -7.73
N GLU A 239 2.75 -16.06 -9.05
CA GLU A 239 1.72 -16.58 -9.95
C GLU A 239 1.64 -18.11 -9.91
N LEU A 240 2.78 -18.79 -9.84
CA LEU A 240 2.86 -20.25 -9.72
C LEU A 240 2.27 -20.76 -8.39
N GLN A 241 2.55 -20.11 -7.28
CA GLN A 241 2.00 -20.50 -5.97
C GLN A 241 0.48 -20.27 -5.90
N THR A 242 -0.03 -19.19 -6.48
CA THR A 242 -1.47 -18.93 -6.57
C THR A 242 -2.16 -19.97 -7.46
N LEU A 243 -1.55 -20.39 -8.57
CA LEU A 243 -2.07 -21.42 -9.46
C LEU A 243 -1.99 -22.82 -8.84
N LEU A 244 -0.90 -23.14 -8.13
CA LEU A 244 -0.72 -24.44 -7.47
C LEU A 244 -1.65 -24.62 -6.27
N SER A 245 -1.88 -23.59 -5.46
CA SER A 245 -2.84 -23.63 -4.36
C SER A 245 -4.29 -23.74 -4.85
N GLY A 246 -4.62 -23.11 -5.97
CA GLY A 246 -5.92 -23.27 -6.64
C GLY A 246 -6.14 -24.66 -7.23
N ALA A 247 -5.11 -25.25 -7.83
CA ALA A 247 -5.17 -26.61 -8.41
C ALA A 247 -5.22 -27.72 -7.33
N GLN A 248 -4.57 -27.50 -6.19
CA GLN A 248 -4.62 -28.44 -5.06
C GLN A 248 -6.03 -28.48 -4.44
N ARG A 249 -6.65 -27.32 -4.22
CA ARG A 249 -8.04 -27.23 -3.69
C ARG A 249 -9.09 -27.83 -4.64
N ALA A 250 -8.88 -27.73 -5.96
CA ALA A 250 -9.78 -28.36 -6.93
C ALA A 250 -9.70 -29.90 -6.92
N ARG A 251 -8.57 -30.48 -6.45
CA ARG A 251 -8.40 -31.93 -6.27
C ARG A 251 -8.98 -32.44 -4.95
N ASP A 252 -8.98 -31.61 -3.91
CA ASP A 252 -9.49 -31.97 -2.57
C ASP A 252 -11.02 -31.81 -2.47
N THR A 253 -11.68 -31.31 -3.54
CA THR A 253 -13.14 -31.12 -3.61
C THR A 253 -13.84 -32.11 -4.56
N LEU A 254 -13.11 -33.06 -5.18
CA LEU A 254 -13.60 -34.18 -5.98
C LEU A 254 -13.44 -35.50 -5.20
#